data_97149f26c8ff3069e7dfa5c6f9395815
#
_entry.id   97149f26c8ff3069e7dfa5c6f9395815
#
_cell.length_a   1.000
_cell.length_b   1.000
_cell.length_c   1.000
_cell.angle_alpha   90.00
_cell.angle_beta   90.00
_cell.angle_gamma   90.00
#
_symmetry.space_group_name_H-M   'P 1'
#
loop_
_entity.id
_entity.type
_entity.pdbx_description
1 polymer ?
#
loop_
_entity_poly.entity_id
_entity_poly.type
_entity_poly.pdbx_seq_one_letter_code
_entity_poly.pdbx_strand_id
1 'polypeptide(L)'
;MEPDRIRRRERRYLAGLLGVSLRTLELWADARRGPSRRPPGRPATSASERRCALRLVRGELLRQGRSSGWRPVERGLGGRVPTREVQHCVRAWKRRWRCRVRRAREQRRVHVEVLARDALWAQDATQVGRVDGRAVQAEVVRDAASDATEVPRIGAAAKGADVRDVLAVVAQQRGALPLVHAMDNGSPYCEGKTRHWLAERKVLVLRSLPHVPQHNAFAERANGELKAESGLASDTVLASTEDARVTLETACTRLNVARCRVSRGGRTAREMDQVLPRAEDLVDRDTFFGTACYNIARAVQRAGTPRARRLAEREAIYETMEQFGLIRRTRGGVPRRAIKCETVL
;
A
#
# COMPACT_ATOMS: atom_id res chain seq x y z
N MET A 1 33.68 41.56 -26.36
CA MET A 1 32.83 40.53 -25.64
C MET A 1 31.86 40.01 -26.65
N GLU A 2 31.89 38.70 -26.95
CA GLU A 2 31.13 38.10 -28.05
C GLU A 2 29.59 38.15 -27.78
N PRO A 3 28.81 38.63 -28.73
CA PRO A 3 27.33 38.74 -28.61
C PRO A 3 26.65 37.43 -28.23
N ASP A 4 27.20 36.29 -28.56
CA ASP A 4 26.65 34.96 -28.26
C ASP A 4 26.79 34.56 -26.78
N ARG A 5 27.82 35.06 -26.06
CA ARG A 5 27.96 34.79 -24.62
C ARG A 5 26.93 35.54 -23.79
N ILE A 6 26.58 36.77 -24.18
CA ILE A 6 25.56 37.60 -23.50
C ILE A 6 24.20 36.92 -23.70
N ARG A 7 23.83 36.55 -24.91
CA ARG A 7 22.56 35.87 -25.23
C ARG A 7 22.41 34.53 -24.48
N ARG A 8 23.50 33.80 -24.27
CA ARG A 8 23.48 32.52 -23.55
C ARG A 8 23.27 32.70 -22.04
N ARG A 9 23.85 33.79 -21.49
CA ARG A 9 23.68 34.15 -20.07
C ARG A 9 22.26 34.63 -19.78
N GLU A 10 21.69 35.46 -20.62
CA GLU A 10 20.31 35.94 -20.54
C GLU A 10 19.30 34.80 -20.65
N ARG A 11 19.53 33.84 -21.56
CA ARG A 11 18.66 32.65 -21.69
C ARG A 11 18.72 31.75 -20.46
N ARG A 12 19.89 31.60 -19.83
CA ARG A 12 20.00 30.87 -18.56
C ARG A 12 19.26 31.56 -17.45
N TYR A 13 19.35 32.87 -17.37
CA TYR A 13 18.62 33.66 -16.39
C TYR A 13 17.10 33.53 -16.58
N LEU A 14 16.62 33.68 -17.80
CA LEU A 14 15.21 33.49 -18.16
C LEU A 14 14.72 32.05 -17.90
N ALA A 15 15.52 31.06 -18.20
CA ALA A 15 15.17 29.65 -17.90
C ALA A 15 15.03 29.44 -16.40
N GLY A 16 15.89 30.04 -15.57
CA GLY A 16 15.80 30.01 -14.12
C GLY A 16 14.54 30.69 -13.59
N LEU A 17 14.19 31.88 -14.12
CA LEU A 17 12.97 32.61 -13.75
C LEU A 17 11.69 31.84 -14.10
N LEU A 18 11.68 31.13 -15.22
CA LEU A 18 10.54 30.36 -15.72
C LEU A 18 10.48 28.92 -15.15
N GLY A 19 11.45 28.50 -14.36
CA GLY A 19 11.51 27.13 -13.82
C GLY A 19 11.65 26.04 -14.89
N VAL A 20 12.24 26.37 -16.07
CA VAL A 20 12.40 25.44 -17.20
C VAL A 20 13.87 25.21 -17.53
N SER A 21 14.18 24.12 -18.23
CA SER A 21 15.55 23.88 -18.71
C SER A 21 15.92 24.86 -19.83
N LEU A 22 17.21 25.22 -19.93
CA LEU A 22 17.70 26.02 -21.04
C LEU A 22 17.32 25.43 -22.40
N ARG A 23 17.36 24.11 -22.52
CA ARG A 23 16.95 23.38 -23.73
C ARG A 23 15.46 23.58 -24.05
N THR A 24 14.59 23.63 -23.04
CA THR A 24 13.17 23.89 -23.22
C THR A 24 12.94 25.31 -23.74
N LEU A 25 13.65 26.29 -23.19
CA LEU A 25 13.59 27.68 -23.66
C LEU A 25 14.07 27.83 -25.10
N GLU A 26 15.15 27.13 -25.48
CA GLU A 26 15.67 27.10 -26.83
C GLU A 26 14.70 26.48 -27.83
N LEU A 27 14.02 25.37 -27.45
CA LEU A 27 13.00 24.75 -28.26
C LEU A 27 11.80 25.69 -28.50
N TRP A 28 11.39 26.46 -27.48
CA TRP A 28 10.33 27.46 -27.62
C TRP A 28 10.75 28.63 -28.53
N ALA A 29 11.99 29.09 -28.41
CA ALA A 29 12.52 30.12 -29.27
C ALA A 29 12.62 29.67 -30.75
N ASP A 30 12.99 28.39 -30.98
CA ASP A 30 13.06 27.80 -32.30
C ASP A 30 11.65 27.57 -32.90
N ALA A 31 10.67 27.21 -32.10
CA ALA A 31 9.27 27.05 -32.54
C ALA A 31 8.68 28.38 -33.07
N ARG A 32 9.10 29.54 -32.55
CA ARG A 32 8.67 30.88 -33.03
C ARG A 32 9.37 31.29 -34.34
N ARG A 33 10.48 30.67 -34.70
CA ARG A 33 11.21 30.97 -35.95
C ARG A 33 10.68 30.31 -37.21
N GLY A 34 9.53 29.59 -37.07
CA GLY A 34 8.89 28.82 -38.16
C GLY A 34 9.50 27.42 -38.32
N PRO A 35 8.98 26.63 -39.24
CA PRO A 35 9.45 25.26 -39.44
C PRO A 35 10.94 25.26 -39.80
N SER A 36 11.78 24.77 -38.89
CA SER A 36 13.17 24.54 -39.20
C SER A 36 13.23 23.61 -40.41
N ARG A 37 14.02 23.96 -41.43
CA ARG A 37 14.37 23.03 -42.53
C ARG A 37 15.25 21.91 -41.95
N ARG A 38 14.70 21.10 -41.05
CA ARG A 38 15.35 19.84 -40.67
C ARG A 38 15.36 18.98 -41.91
N PRO A 39 16.53 18.40 -42.28
CA PRO A 39 16.53 17.43 -43.37
C PRO A 39 15.42 16.40 -43.08
N PRO A 40 14.65 16.00 -44.13
CA PRO A 40 13.56 15.06 -43.95
C PRO A 40 14.07 13.86 -43.19
N GLY A 41 13.54 13.62 -42.00
CA GLY A 41 13.86 12.44 -41.21
C GLY A 41 13.54 11.20 -42.04
N ARG A 42 14.07 10.05 -41.67
CA ARG A 42 13.72 8.77 -42.29
C ARG A 42 12.19 8.69 -42.40
N PRO A 43 11.64 8.33 -43.59
CA PRO A 43 10.21 8.25 -43.80
C PRO A 43 9.55 7.42 -42.71
N ALA A 44 8.38 7.85 -42.28
CA ALA A 44 7.62 7.12 -41.25
C ALA A 44 7.27 5.72 -41.80
N THR A 45 7.55 4.70 -40.99
CA THR A 45 7.16 3.32 -41.29
C THR A 45 5.64 3.26 -41.57
N SER A 46 5.24 2.68 -42.65
CA SER A 46 3.81 2.56 -43.00
C SER A 46 3.01 1.75 -41.96
N ALA A 47 1.72 1.95 -41.91
CA ALA A 47 0.84 1.22 -41.01
C ALA A 47 0.84 -0.30 -41.27
N SER A 48 1.05 -0.72 -42.53
CA SER A 48 1.18 -2.13 -42.90
C SER A 48 2.47 -2.76 -42.41
N GLU A 49 3.59 -2.07 -42.61
CA GLU A 49 4.90 -2.51 -42.10
C GLU A 49 4.91 -2.61 -40.59
N ARG A 50 4.32 -1.64 -39.87
CA ARG A 50 4.19 -1.69 -38.41
C ARG A 50 3.33 -2.88 -37.96
N ARG A 51 2.25 -3.21 -38.64
CA ARG A 51 1.44 -4.40 -38.34
C ARG A 51 2.22 -5.68 -38.56
N CYS A 52 3.01 -5.74 -39.65
CA CYS A 52 3.88 -6.89 -39.92
C CYS A 52 4.96 -7.04 -38.83
N ALA A 53 5.67 -5.97 -38.50
CA ALA A 53 6.67 -5.95 -37.43
C ALA A 53 6.08 -6.39 -36.09
N LEU A 54 4.89 -5.89 -35.73
CA LEU A 54 4.17 -6.29 -34.53
C LEU A 54 3.85 -7.80 -34.49
N ARG A 55 3.43 -8.39 -35.62
CA ARG A 55 3.16 -9.84 -35.71
C ARG A 55 4.42 -10.66 -35.50
N LEU A 56 5.51 -10.31 -36.17
CA LEU A 56 6.81 -11.00 -36.06
C LEU A 56 7.37 -10.90 -34.64
N VAL A 57 7.40 -9.70 -34.07
CA VAL A 57 7.87 -9.46 -32.69
C VAL A 57 7.00 -10.22 -31.67
N ARG A 58 5.68 -10.25 -31.87
CA ARG A 58 4.76 -11.02 -31.00
C ARG A 58 5.03 -12.52 -31.08
N GLY A 59 5.20 -13.05 -32.28
CA GLY A 59 5.53 -14.48 -32.48
C GLY A 59 6.82 -14.85 -31.74
N GLU A 60 7.84 -14.02 -31.88
CA GLU A 60 9.12 -14.26 -31.24
C GLU A 60 9.06 -14.11 -29.71
N LEU A 61 8.31 -13.15 -29.17
CA LEU A 61 8.05 -13.02 -27.74
C LEU A 61 7.28 -14.21 -27.16
N LEU A 62 6.40 -14.82 -27.92
CA LEU A 62 5.68 -16.02 -27.48
C LEU A 62 6.61 -17.23 -27.47
N ARG A 63 7.52 -17.34 -28.46
CA ARG A 63 8.50 -18.42 -28.56
C ARG A 63 9.57 -18.35 -27.44
N GLN A 64 10.10 -17.14 -27.15
CA GLN A 64 11.16 -16.95 -26.16
C GLN A 64 10.66 -16.71 -24.73
N GLY A 65 9.37 -16.52 -24.55
CA GLY A 65 8.75 -16.16 -23.28
C GLY A 65 8.45 -14.64 -23.17
N ARG A 66 7.31 -14.35 -22.57
CA ARG A 66 6.75 -12.98 -22.47
C ARG A 66 7.59 -11.99 -21.68
N SER A 67 8.54 -12.49 -20.87
CA SER A 67 9.48 -11.67 -20.08
C SER A 67 10.72 -11.26 -20.85
N SER A 68 10.98 -11.85 -22.03
CA SER A 68 12.17 -11.58 -22.84
C SER A 68 12.36 -10.11 -23.16
N GLY A 69 13.63 -9.67 -23.14
CA GLY A 69 14.05 -8.33 -23.54
C GLY A 69 13.96 -8.13 -25.07
N TRP A 70 14.18 -6.91 -25.53
CA TRP A 70 14.19 -6.63 -26.97
C TRP A 70 15.41 -7.25 -27.67
N ARG A 71 16.60 -7.34 -27.03
CA ARG A 71 17.81 -7.91 -27.61
C ARG A 71 17.67 -9.39 -28.02
N PRO A 72 17.20 -10.31 -27.15
CA PRO A 72 16.90 -11.68 -27.54
C PRO A 72 15.90 -11.76 -28.70
N VAL A 73 14.82 -10.96 -28.65
CA VAL A 73 13.80 -10.92 -29.70
C VAL A 73 14.39 -10.45 -31.04
N GLU A 74 15.22 -9.40 -31.04
CA GLU A 74 15.91 -8.92 -32.23
C GLU A 74 16.81 -10.00 -32.84
N ARG A 75 17.61 -10.68 -31.99
CA ARG A 75 18.46 -11.79 -32.43
C ARG A 75 17.64 -12.92 -33.06
N GLY A 76 16.52 -13.29 -32.46
CA GLY A 76 15.63 -14.33 -33.00
C GLY A 76 14.94 -13.93 -34.31
N LEU A 77 14.79 -12.63 -34.56
CA LEU A 77 14.22 -12.10 -35.79
C LEU A 77 15.25 -12.02 -36.94
N GLY A 78 16.56 -12.14 -36.66
CA GLY A 78 17.60 -12.19 -37.69
C GLY A 78 17.61 -10.98 -38.63
N GLY A 79 17.38 -9.77 -38.14
CA GLY A 79 17.39 -8.52 -38.93
C GLY A 79 16.13 -8.27 -39.77
N ARG A 80 15.12 -9.15 -39.74
CA ARG A 80 13.85 -9.00 -40.49
C ARG A 80 13.02 -7.77 -40.08
N VAL A 81 13.28 -7.22 -38.90
CA VAL A 81 12.63 -6.02 -38.37
C VAL A 81 13.71 -5.09 -37.84
N PRO A 82 13.70 -3.80 -38.20
CA PRO A 82 14.66 -2.82 -37.70
C PRO A 82 14.67 -2.78 -36.17
N THR A 83 15.85 -2.69 -35.54
CA THR A 83 16.07 -2.66 -34.08
C THR A 83 15.14 -1.69 -33.36
N ARG A 84 14.96 -0.48 -33.92
CA ARG A 84 14.10 0.55 -33.34
C ARG A 84 12.63 0.11 -33.29
N GLU A 85 12.15 -0.56 -34.32
CA GLU A 85 10.80 -1.10 -34.36
C GLU A 85 10.64 -2.29 -33.39
N VAL A 86 11.64 -3.17 -33.28
CA VAL A 86 11.66 -4.23 -32.26
C VAL A 86 11.53 -3.63 -30.86
N GLN A 87 12.35 -2.64 -30.54
CA GLN A 87 12.30 -1.94 -29.26
C GLN A 87 10.93 -1.32 -28.99
N HIS A 88 10.37 -0.63 -29.99
CA HIS A 88 9.04 -0.01 -29.88
C HIS A 88 7.95 -1.06 -29.64
N CYS A 89 7.93 -2.11 -30.45
CA CYS A 89 6.95 -3.20 -30.36
C CYS A 89 7.04 -3.96 -29.02
N VAL A 90 8.25 -4.28 -28.55
CA VAL A 90 8.45 -4.96 -27.26
C VAL A 90 8.00 -4.06 -26.09
N ARG A 91 8.30 -2.77 -26.13
CA ARG A 91 7.83 -1.81 -25.10
C ARG A 91 6.31 -1.72 -25.08
N ALA A 92 5.69 -1.58 -26.25
CA ALA A 92 4.22 -1.49 -26.38
C ALA A 92 3.55 -2.79 -25.90
N TRP A 93 4.09 -3.95 -26.28
CA TRP A 93 3.60 -5.25 -25.81
C TRP A 93 3.68 -5.39 -24.30
N LYS A 94 4.86 -5.11 -23.70
CA LYS A 94 5.05 -5.19 -22.25
C LYS A 94 4.14 -4.25 -21.47
N ARG A 95 3.91 -3.03 -22.00
CA ARG A 95 2.95 -2.07 -21.41
C ARG A 95 1.54 -2.66 -21.39
N ARG A 96 1.05 -3.16 -22.54
CA ARG A 96 -0.29 -3.77 -22.63
C ARG A 96 -0.43 -4.99 -21.75
N TRP A 97 0.61 -5.85 -21.70
CA TRP A 97 0.60 -7.02 -20.84
C TRP A 97 0.56 -6.66 -19.36
N ARG A 98 1.39 -5.69 -18.92
CA ARG A 98 1.35 -5.18 -17.54
C ARG A 98 -0.03 -4.63 -17.18
N CYS A 99 -0.66 -3.87 -18.07
CA CYS A 99 -2.02 -3.38 -17.87
C CYS A 99 -3.04 -4.50 -17.73
N ARG A 100 -2.95 -5.56 -18.55
CA ARG A 100 -3.83 -6.73 -18.44
C ARG A 100 -3.65 -7.48 -17.14
N VAL A 101 -2.39 -7.74 -16.75
CA VAL A 101 -2.08 -8.41 -15.49
C VAL A 101 -2.57 -7.58 -14.29
N ARG A 102 -2.36 -6.27 -14.35
CA ARG A 102 -2.85 -5.36 -13.31
C ARG A 102 -4.37 -5.40 -13.21
N ARG A 103 -5.09 -5.28 -14.34
CA ARG A 103 -6.56 -5.38 -14.37
C ARG A 103 -7.06 -6.72 -13.84
N ALA A 104 -6.44 -7.83 -14.24
CA ALA A 104 -6.81 -9.16 -13.76
C ALA A 104 -6.57 -9.32 -12.24
N ARG A 105 -5.48 -8.72 -11.72
CA ARG A 105 -5.23 -8.67 -10.27
C ARG A 105 -6.25 -7.79 -9.55
N GLU A 106 -6.57 -6.62 -10.09
CA GLU A 106 -7.58 -5.71 -9.56
C GLU A 106 -8.95 -6.36 -9.50
N GLN A 107 -9.37 -7.08 -10.55
CA GLN A 107 -10.64 -7.82 -10.59
C GLN A 107 -10.72 -8.96 -9.56
N ARG A 108 -9.58 -9.55 -9.19
CA ARG A 108 -9.52 -10.62 -8.17
C ARG A 108 -9.32 -10.08 -6.77
N ARG A 109 -9.05 -8.79 -6.63
CA ARG A 109 -8.80 -8.18 -5.33
C ARG A 109 -10.10 -8.08 -4.56
N VAL A 110 -10.09 -8.61 -3.35
CA VAL A 110 -11.16 -8.37 -2.37
C VAL A 110 -10.77 -7.12 -1.59
N HIS A 111 -11.62 -6.13 -1.60
CA HIS A 111 -11.52 -4.96 -0.75
C HIS A 111 -12.38 -5.18 0.49
N VAL A 112 -11.78 -5.02 1.65
CA VAL A 112 -12.45 -5.10 2.95
C VAL A 112 -12.58 -3.69 3.48
N GLU A 113 -13.79 -3.26 3.72
CA GLU A 113 -14.13 -2.00 4.40
C GLU A 113 -14.65 -2.36 5.79
N VAL A 114 -14.02 -1.82 6.83
CA VAL A 114 -14.46 -2.01 8.22
C VAL A 114 -15.42 -0.88 8.56
N LEU A 115 -16.60 -1.21 9.08
CA LEU A 115 -17.72 -0.29 9.22
C LEU A 115 -17.93 0.19 10.66
N ALA A 116 -17.32 -0.47 11.65
CA ALA A 116 -17.42 -0.13 13.04
C ALA A 116 -16.03 0.01 13.68
N ARG A 117 -15.81 1.05 14.49
CA ARG A 117 -14.58 1.19 15.25
C ARG A 117 -14.46 0.06 16.26
N ASP A 118 -13.22 -0.32 16.55
CA ASP A 118 -12.88 -1.43 17.46
C ASP A 118 -13.38 -2.81 16.98
N ALA A 119 -13.90 -2.93 15.74
CA ALA A 119 -14.21 -4.22 15.13
C ALA A 119 -12.93 -4.98 14.73
N LEU A 120 -11.94 -4.28 14.19
CA LEU A 120 -10.68 -4.85 13.73
C LEU A 120 -9.53 -3.90 14.03
N TRP A 121 -8.61 -4.31 14.88
CA TRP A 121 -7.30 -3.66 15.00
C TRP A 121 -6.24 -4.44 14.25
N ALA A 122 -5.27 -3.73 13.70
CA ALA A 122 -4.09 -4.30 13.08
C ALA A 122 -2.84 -3.83 13.81
N GLN A 123 -1.97 -4.76 14.18
CA GLN A 123 -0.70 -4.48 14.87
C GLN A 123 0.47 -5.01 14.08
N ASP A 124 1.56 -4.24 14.10
CA ASP A 124 2.86 -4.64 13.55
C ASP A 124 3.97 -3.79 14.14
N ALA A 125 5.16 -4.39 14.27
CA ALA A 125 6.35 -3.71 14.68
C ALA A 125 7.07 -3.09 13.49
N THR A 126 7.61 -1.88 13.66
CA THR A 126 8.43 -1.25 12.62
C THR A 126 9.71 -0.66 13.20
N GLN A 127 10.84 -0.89 12.53
CA GLN A 127 12.10 -0.25 12.90
C GLN A 127 12.07 1.21 12.48
N VAL A 128 12.35 2.11 13.44
CA VAL A 128 12.28 3.57 13.27
C VAL A 128 13.62 4.27 13.37
N GLY A 129 14.69 3.55 13.69
CA GLY A 129 16.04 4.07 13.78
C GLY A 129 16.98 3.19 14.57
N ARG A 130 18.09 3.79 14.97
CA ARG A 130 19.13 3.18 15.81
C ARG A 130 19.63 4.18 16.84
N VAL A 131 19.81 3.71 18.09
CA VAL A 131 20.51 4.41 19.17
C VAL A 131 21.75 3.58 19.49
N ASP A 132 22.93 4.15 19.45
CA ASP A 132 24.22 3.47 19.69
C ASP A 132 24.36 2.17 18.86
N GLY A 133 23.94 2.22 17.59
CA GLY A 133 23.98 1.07 16.69
C GLY A 133 22.87 0.01 16.94
N ARG A 134 22.12 0.09 18.04
CA ARG A 134 21.03 -0.84 18.36
C ARG A 134 19.73 -0.40 17.71
N ALA A 135 19.00 -1.34 17.11
CA ALA A 135 17.72 -1.07 16.45
C ALA A 135 16.67 -0.63 17.49
N VAL A 136 15.95 0.44 17.14
CA VAL A 136 14.77 0.92 17.88
C VAL A 136 13.55 0.58 17.04
N GLN A 137 12.58 -0.11 17.66
CA GLN A 137 11.32 -0.50 17.07
C GLN A 137 10.16 0.23 17.75
N ALA A 138 9.12 0.50 16.96
CA ALA A 138 7.84 0.99 17.43
C ALA A 138 6.77 -0.08 17.19
N GLU A 139 5.97 -0.38 18.21
CA GLU A 139 4.74 -1.16 18.08
C GLU A 139 3.63 -0.21 17.65
N VAL A 140 3.03 -0.49 16.51
CA VAL A 140 1.99 0.33 15.90
C VAL A 140 0.69 -0.44 15.90
N VAL A 141 -0.34 0.14 16.50
CA VAL A 141 -1.71 -0.41 16.49
C VAL A 141 -2.59 0.54 15.72
N ARG A 142 -3.41 0.00 14.81
CA ARG A 142 -4.33 0.78 13.99
C ARG A 142 -5.73 0.21 14.04
N ASP A 143 -6.70 1.05 14.32
CA ASP A 143 -8.10 0.74 14.06
C ASP A 143 -8.38 0.78 12.56
N ALA A 144 -8.88 -0.32 12.01
CA ALA A 144 -9.06 -0.46 10.57
C ALA A 144 -10.30 0.30 10.04
N ALA A 145 -11.24 0.68 10.91
CA ALA A 145 -12.42 1.44 10.54
C ALA A 145 -12.15 2.93 10.47
N SER A 146 -11.61 3.52 11.54
CA SER A 146 -11.36 4.96 11.63
C SER A 146 -10.02 5.38 11.04
N ASP A 147 -9.09 4.43 10.87
CA ASP A 147 -7.67 4.68 10.58
C ASP A 147 -6.90 5.34 11.75
N ALA A 148 -7.48 5.40 12.97
CA ALA A 148 -6.79 5.86 14.16
C ALA A 148 -5.56 4.98 14.44
N THR A 149 -4.43 5.62 14.68
CA THR A 149 -3.13 4.96 14.85
C THR A 149 -2.53 5.33 16.20
N GLU A 150 -2.07 4.31 16.92
CA GLU A 150 -1.43 4.46 18.24
C GLU A 150 -0.02 3.84 18.22
N VAL A 151 0.91 4.43 18.96
CA VAL A 151 2.28 3.92 19.13
C VAL A 151 2.58 3.77 20.62
N PRO A 152 1.99 2.76 21.27
CA PRO A 152 2.06 2.64 22.73
C PRO A 152 3.42 2.17 23.26
N ARG A 153 4.31 1.67 22.38
CA ARG A 153 5.62 1.17 22.79
C ARG A 153 6.69 1.47 21.75
N ILE A 154 7.83 1.97 22.25
CA ILE A 154 9.04 2.24 21.46
C ILE A 154 10.23 1.72 22.26
N GLY A 155 11.18 1.06 21.58
CA GLY A 155 12.38 0.52 22.20
C GLY A 155 12.95 -0.69 21.48
N ALA A 156 13.51 -1.64 22.23
CA ALA A 156 13.98 -2.90 21.67
C ALA A 156 12.83 -3.75 21.12
N ALA A 157 13.15 -4.78 20.34
CA ALA A 157 12.16 -5.71 19.80
C ALA A 157 11.22 -6.25 20.90
N ALA A 158 9.92 -6.23 20.64
CA ALA A 158 8.92 -6.66 21.60
C ALA A 158 9.01 -8.16 21.90
N LYS A 159 8.63 -8.54 23.10
CA LYS A 159 8.36 -9.93 23.52
C LYS A 159 6.85 -10.12 23.63
N GLY A 160 6.38 -11.36 23.83
CA GLY A 160 4.95 -11.61 23.96
C GLY A 160 4.27 -10.88 25.12
N ALA A 161 4.98 -10.65 26.24
CA ALA A 161 4.48 -9.81 27.32
C ALA A 161 4.24 -8.37 26.86
N ASP A 162 5.23 -7.79 26.18
CA ASP A 162 5.12 -6.42 25.63
C ASP A 162 3.92 -6.27 24.68
N VAL A 163 3.61 -7.29 23.88
CA VAL A 163 2.43 -7.28 22.99
C VAL A 163 1.13 -7.19 23.77
N ARG A 164 1.01 -7.93 24.88
CA ARG A 164 -0.17 -7.88 25.75
C ARG A 164 -0.30 -6.51 26.43
N ASP A 165 0.81 -5.96 26.91
CA ASP A 165 0.85 -4.63 27.55
C ASP A 165 0.46 -3.54 26.55
N VAL A 166 0.97 -3.61 25.31
CA VAL A 166 0.58 -2.72 24.19
C VAL A 166 -0.93 -2.74 23.98
N LEU A 167 -1.53 -3.93 23.90
CA LEU A 167 -2.97 -4.06 23.69
C LEU A 167 -3.78 -3.58 24.89
N ALA A 168 -3.29 -3.81 26.11
CA ALA A 168 -3.94 -3.33 27.34
C ALA A 168 -3.93 -1.79 27.40
N VAL A 169 -2.81 -1.16 27.07
CA VAL A 169 -2.70 0.31 27.03
C VAL A 169 -3.64 0.92 26.00
N VAL A 170 -3.66 0.37 24.77
CA VAL A 170 -4.57 0.86 23.73
C VAL A 170 -6.04 0.63 24.12
N ALA A 171 -6.36 -0.53 24.70
CA ALA A 171 -7.70 -0.82 25.17
C ALA A 171 -8.17 0.15 26.27
N GLN A 172 -7.28 0.53 27.18
CA GLN A 172 -7.58 1.53 28.20
C GLN A 172 -7.90 2.90 27.58
N GLN A 173 -7.10 3.33 26.60
CA GLN A 173 -7.29 4.59 25.89
C GLN A 173 -8.59 4.63 25.07
N ARG A 174 -8.94 3.51 24.44
CA ARG A 174 -10.11 3.39 23.58
C ARG A 174 -11.39 2.94 24.31
N GLY A 175 -11.25 2.44 25.52
CA GLY A 175 -12.33 1.95 26.38
C GLY A 175 -12.75 0.49 26.14
N ALA A 176 -12.16 -0.20 25.15
CA ALA A 176 -12.43 -1.61 24.87
C ALA A 176 -11.28 -2.23 24.05
N LEU A 177 -11.17 -3.57 24.10
CA LEU A 177 -10.39 -4.37 23.15
C LEU A 177 -11.15 -4.54 21.83
N PRO A 178 -10.49 -4.81 20.71
CA PRO A 178 -11.18 -5.10 19.45
C PRO A 178 -11.90 -6.44 19.50
N LEU A 179 -12.84 -6.67 18.60
CA LEU A 179 -13.43 -8.00 18.40
C LEU A 179 -12.45 -8.93 17.66
N VAL A 180 -11.71 -8.36 16.70
CA VAL A 180 -10.71 -9.08 15.90
C VAL A 180 -9.39 -8.30 15.93
N HIS A 181 -8.30 -9.02 16.18
CA HIS A 181 -6.96 -8.45 16.17
C HIS A 181 -6.11 -9.08 15.07
N ALA A 182 -5.73 -8.30 14.07
CA ALA A 182 -4.85 -8.71 12.98
C ALA A 182 -3.38 -8.51 13.35
N MET A 183 -2.59 -9.57 13.19
CA MET A 183 -1.16 -9.56 13.47
C MET A 183 -0.40 -10.44 12.48
N ASP A 184 0.90 -10.25 12.40
CA ASP A 184 1.77 -11.09 11.61
C ASP A 184 2.10 -12.44 12.33
N ASN A 185 3.07 -13.19 11.82
CA ASN A 185 3.54 -14.43 12.42
C ASN A 185 4.86 -14.25 13.19
N GLY A 186 5.22 -13.05 13.59
CA GLY A 186 6.37 -12.81 14.43
C GLY A 186 6.29 -13.58 15.75
N SER A 187 7.43 -14.00 16.30
CA SER A 187 7.46 -14.82 17.52
C SER A 187 6.70 -14.19 18.70
N PRO A 188 6.73 -12.87 18.94
CA PRO A 188 5.99 -12.25 20.04
C PRO A 188 4.47 -12.42 19.90
N TYR A 189 3.96 -12.35 18.67
CA TYR A 189 2.54 -12.45 18.36
C TYR A 189 2.04 -13.90 18.33
N CYS A 190 2.96 -14.87 18.09
CA CYS A 190 2.61 -16.29 18.05
C CYS A 190 2.73 -16.99 19.41
N GLU A 191 3.16 -16.30 20.45
CA GLU A 191 3.32 -16.86 21.78
C GLU A 191 1.99 -17.42 22.32
N GLY A 192 2.04 -18.63 22.90
CA GLY A 192 0.84 -19.30 23.43
C GLY A 192 0.11 -18.47 24.49
N LYS A 193 0.86 -17.81 25.37
CA LYS A 193 0.31 -16.93 26.41
C LYS A 193 -0.43 -15.73 25.85
N THR A 194 0.07 -15.11 24.79
CA THR A 194 -0.59 -13.99 24.11
C THR A 194 -1.92 -14.44 23.48
N ARG A 195 -1.92 -15.60 22.83
CA ARG A 195 -3.16 -16.16 22.26
C ARG A 195 -4.19 -16.53 23.32
N HIS A 196 -3.77 -17.12 24.40
CA HIS A 196 -4.63 -17.47 25.52
C HIS A 196 -5.26 -16.21 26.14
N TRP A 197 -4.43 -15.20 26.40
CA TRP A 197 -4.87 -13.91 26.93
C TRP A 197 -5.91 -13.21 26.06
N LEU A 198 -5.76 -13.28 24.72
CA LEU A 198 -6.75 -12.76 23.76
C LEU A 198 -8.04 -13.59 23.77
N ALA A 199 -7.92 -14.92 23.78
CA ALA A 199 -9.08 -15.82 23.80
C ALA A 199 -9.93 -15.67 25.07
N GLU A 200 -9.29 -15.52 26.25
CA GLU A 200 -9.99 -15.23 27.51
C GLU A 200 -10.82 -13.95 27.45
N ARG A 201 -10.34 -12.96 26.64
CA ARG A 201 -11.01 -11.68 26.42
C ARG A 201 -11.90 -11.65 25.20
N LYS A 202 -12.20 -12.83 24.64
CA LYS A 202 -13.06 -13.01 23.46
C LYS A 202 -12.59 -12.18 22.25
N VAL A 203 -11.28 -12.08 22.05
CA VAL A 203 -10.67 -11.43 20.89
C VAL A 203 -10.18 -12.49 19.91
N LEU A 204 -10.70 -12.46 18.69
CA LEU A 204 -10.25 -13.34 17.62
C LEU A 204 -8.93 -12.86 17.03
N VAL A 205 -8.05 -13.80 16.69
CA VAL A 205 -6.76 -13.49 16.08
C VAL A 205 -6.80 -13.75 14.58
N LEU A 206 -6.65 -12.69 13.79
CA LEU A 206 -6.58 -12.75 12.34
C LEU A 206 -5.11 -12.77 11.88
N ARG A 207 -4.54 -13.99 11.74
CA ARG A 207 -3.13 -14.15 11.38
C ARG A 207 -2.87 -14.00 9.89
N SER A 208 -1.73 -13.36 9.56
CA SER A 208 -1.22 -13.31 8.21
C SER A 208 -0.73 -14.69 7.76
N LEU A 209 -0.84 -15.00 6.46
CA LEU A 209 -0.12 -16.15 5.90
C LEU A 209 1.36 -15.78 5.73
N PRO A 210 2.28 -16.75 5.90
CA PRO A 210 3.70 -16.52 5.60
C PRO A 210 3.89 -16.00 4.17
N HIS A 211 4.71 -14.98 4.01
CA HIS A 211 5.03 -14.35 2.73
C HIS A 211 3.84 -13.76 1.95
N VAL A 212 2.77 -13.37 2.65
CA VAL A 212 1.61 -12.69 2.07
C VAL A 212 1.39 -11.35 2.78
N PRO A 213 2.19 -10.30 2.47
CA PRO A 213 2.11 -8.99 3.13
C PRO A 213 0.69 -8.42 3.11
N GLN A 214 -0.04 -8.60 2.01
CA GLN A 214 -1.41 -8.08 1.86
C GLN A 214 -2.37 -8.53 2.96
N HIS A 215 -2.01 -9.54 3.76
CA HIS A 215 -2.83 -10.02 4.87
C HIS A 215 -2.75 -9.13 6.12
N ASN A 216 -1.76 -8.25 6.22
CA ASN A 216 -1.66 -7.23 7.27
C ASN A 216 -1.60 -5.81 6.67
N ALA A 217 -2.32 -5.59 5.57
CA ALA A 217 -2.26 -4.35 4.81
C ALA A 217 -2.64 -3.09 5.63
N PHE A 218 -3.47 -3.23 6.67
CA PHE A 218 -3.80 -2.12 7.56
C PHE A 218 -2.60 -1.67 8.40
N ALA A 219 -1.87 -2.62 8.98
CA ALA A 219 -0.68 -2.31 9.78
C ALA A 219 0.49 -1.86 8.88
N GLU A 220 0.72 -2.51 7.72
CA GLU A 220 1.74 -2.06 6.76
C GLU A 220 1.50 -0.62 6.30
N ARG A 221 0.23 -0.27 6.06
CA ARG A 221 -0.14 1.09 5.70
C ARG A 221 0.10 2.06 6.85
N ALA A 222 -0.25 1.68 8.09
CA ALA A 222 0.01 2.49 9.28
C ALA A 222 1.51 2.77 9.45
N ASN A 223 2.35 1.74 9.34
CA ASN A 223 3.80 1.85 9.40
C ASN A 223 4.36 2.77 8.32
N GLY A 224 3.87 2.65 7.07
CA GLY A 224 4.27 3.50 5.96
C GLY A 224 3.88 4.96 6.16
N GLU A 225 2.66 5.23 6.64
CA GLU A 225 2.17 6.58 6.93
C GLU A 225 2.93 7.21 8.10
N LEU A 226 3.19 6.44 9.17
CA LEU A 226 3.92 6.90 10.33
C LEU A 226 5.37 7.29 9.98
N LYS A 227 6.06 6.45 9.22
CA LYS A 227 7.43 6.75 8.74
C LYS A 227 7.46 7.97 7.82
N ALA A 228 6.51 8.10 6.93
CA ALA A 228 6.42 9.26 6.03
C ALA A 228 6.16 10.56 6.79
N GLU A 229 5.33 10.53 7.85
CA GLU A 229 5.00 11.71 8.66
C GLU A 229 6.12 12.08 9.64
N SER A 230 6.75 11.09 10.27
CA SER A 230 7.84 11.30 11.23
C SER A 230 9.18 11.59 10.57
N GLY A 231 9.38 11.20 9.31
CA GLY A 231 10.68 11.22 8.63
C GLY A 231 11.65 10.15 9.14
N LEU A 232 11.23 9.28 10.04
CA LEU A 232 12.07 8.22 10.60
C LEU A 232 12.14 7.00 9.68
N ALA A 233 13.33 6.42 9.56
CA ALA A 233 13.61 5.23 8.77
C ALA A 233 14.49 4.24 9.55
N SER A 234 14.63 3.03 9.08
CA SER A 234 15.39 1.97 9.76
C SER A 234 16.88 2.29 9.95
N ASP A 235 17.44 3.17 9.16
CA ASP A 235 18.83 3.64 9.17
C ASP A 235 19.01 5.00 9.85
N THR A 236 17.94 5.64 10.33
CA THR A 236 18.01 6.91 11.05
C THR A 236 18.82 6.74 12.34
N VAL A 237 19.84 7.57 12.52
CA VAL A 237 20.58 7.66 13.78
C VAL A 237 19.79 8.56 14.73
N LEU A 238 19.43 8.04 15.88
CA LEU A 238 18.66 8.72 16.91
C LEU A 238 19.58 9.07 18.08
N ALA A 239 19.38 10.22 18.70
CA ALA A 239 20.11 10.62 19.89
C ALA A 239 19.66 9.79 21.10
N SER A 240 18.36 9.48 21.19
CA SER A 240 17.80 8.66 22.26
C SER A 240 16.50 7.96 21.81
N THR A 241 16.05 6.98 22.57
CA THR A 241 14.72 6.37 22.40
C THR A 241 13.61 7.38 22.71
N GLU A 242 13.88 8.34 23.58
CA GLU A 242 12.94 9.39 23.96
C GLU A 242 12.69 10.36 22.79
N ASP A 243 13.73 10.74 22.03
CA ASP A 243 13.56 11.58 20.83
C ASP A 243 12.70 10.88 19.78
N ALA A 244 12.90 9.57 19.62
CA ALA A 244 12.04 8.78 18.76
C ALA A 244 10.59 8.79 19.24
N ARG A 245 10.35 8.70 20.56
CA ARG A 245 9.02 8.72 21.16
C ARG A 245 8.31 10.03 20.89
N VAL A 246 8.93 11.16 21.20
CA VAL A 246 8.34 12.50 20.96
C VAL A 246 8.04 12.72 19.48
N THR A 247 8.95 12.31 18.59
CA THR A 247 8.77 12.42 17.15
C THR A 247 7.59 11.59 16.65
N LEU A 248 7.47 10.35 17.12
CA LEU A 248 6.38 9.44 16.70
C LEU A 248 5.04 9.85 17.29
N GLU A 249 4.97 10.32 18.53
CA GLU A 249 3.74 10.84 19.15
C GLU A 249 3.23 12.07 18.38
N THR A 250 4.15 12.97 18.00
CA THR A 250 3.82 14.14 17.17
C THR A 250 3.28 13.71 15.81
N ALA A 251 3.93 12.73 15.17
CA ALA A 251 3.48 12.19 13.88
C ALA A 251 2.11 11.50 14.00
N CYS A 252 1.90 10.69 15.05
CA CYS A 252 0.60 10.07 15.33
C CYS A 252 -0.51 11.10 15.52
N THR A 253 -0.24 12.15 16.31
CA THR A 253 -1.21 13.24 16.50
C THR A 253 -1.60 13.88 15.18
N ARG A 254 -0.62 14.20 14.32
CA ARG A 254 -0.90 14.75 12.99
C ARG A 254 -1.71 13.80 12.12
N LEU A 255 -1.36 12.50 12.10
CA LEU A 255 -2.08 11.49 11.35
C LEU A 255 -3.53 11.33 11.80
N ASN A 256 -3.79 11.44 13.11
CA ASN A 256 -5.11 11.24 13.69
C ASN A 256 -5.98 12.50 13.64
N VAL A 257 -5.40 13.69 13.80
CA VAL A 257 -6.17 14.94 14.02
C VAL A 257 -6.12 15.88 12.82
N ALA A 258 -5.01 15.91 12.06
CA ALA A 258 -4.84 16.88 10.99
C ALA A 258 -4.98 16.28 9.58
N ARG A 259 -4.66 14.99 9.42
CA ARG A 259 -4.66 14.36 8.10
C ARG A 259 -6.04 13.94 7.65
N CYS A 260 -6.62 14.69 6.71
CA CYS A 260 -7.85 14.32 6.03
C CYS A 260 -7.63 13.17 5.04
N ARG A 261 -8.57 12.22 4.97
CA ARG A 261 -8.48 11.02 4.12
C ARG A 261 -9.59 11.02 3.08
N VAL A 262 -9.22 11.04 1.80
CA VAL A 262 -10.17 10.98 0.68
C VAL A 262 -11.05 9.72 0.75
N SER A 263 -10.46 8.58 1.17
CA SER A 263 -11.20 7.32 1.35
C SER A 263 -12.25 7.36 2.47
N ARG A 264 -12.21 8.39 3.33
CA ARG A 264 -13.12 8.62 4.46
C ARG A 264 -13.95 9.90 4.25
N GLY A 265 -14.17 10.30 2.99
CA GLY A 265 -14.95 11.49 2.69
C GLY A 265 -14.31 12.81 3.14
N GLY A 266 -12.97 12.86 3.21
CA GLY A 266 -12.23 14.05 3.65
C GLY A 266 -12.10 14.19 5.17
N ARG A 267 -12.56 13.23 5.96
CA ARG A 267 -12.47 13.26 7.42
C ARG A 267 -11.12 12.79 7.93
N THR A 268 -10.74 13.26 9.10
CA THR A 268 -9.61 12.79 9.88
C THR A 268 -9.94 11.47 10.60
N ALA A 269 -8.93 10.77 11.12
CA ALA A 269 -9.16 9.55 11.88
C ALA A 269 -9.97 9.82 13.17
N ARG A 270 -9.70 10.95 13.84
CA ARG A 270 -10.44 11.38 15.03
C ARG A 270 -11.91 11.67 14.74
N GLU A 271 -12.21 12.35 13.64
CA GLU A 271 -13.59 12.61 13.22
C GLU A 271 -14.31 11.31 12.85
N MET A 272 -13.60 10.36 12.22
CA MET A 272 -14.15 9.03 11.93
C MET A 272 -14.43 8.25 13.22
N ASP A 273 -13.56 8.31 14.22
CA ASP A 273 -13.77 7.68 15.53
C ASP A 273 -15.03 8.21 16.24
N GLN A 274 -15.40 9.47 16.02
CA GLN A 274 -16.59 10.07 16.60
C GLN A 274 -17.90 9.68 15.89
N VAL A 275 -17.85 9.44 14.58
CA VAL A 275 -19.07 9.18 13.79
C VAL A 275 -19.34 7.71 13.55
N LEU A 276 -18.31 6.86 13.63
CA LEU A 276 -18.49 5.41 13.48
C LEU A 276 -19.09 4.80 14.76
N PRO A 277 -20.04 3.87 14.63
CA PRO A 277 -20.52 3.09 15.77
C PRO A 277 -19.38 2.26 16.35
N ARG A 278 -19.42 1.97 17.65
CA ARG A 278 -18.54 0.97 18.24
C ARG A 278 -19.01 -0.43 17.83
N ALA A 279 -18.09 -1.35 17.70
CA ALA A 279 -18.45 -2.73 17.38
C ALA A 279 -19.32 -3.37 18.48
N GLU A 280 -19.05 -3.05 19.74
CA GLU A 280 -19.81 -3.56 20.89
C GLU A 280 -21.24 -2.98 21.01
N ASP A 281 -21.51 -1.84 20.37
CA ASP A 281 -22.87 -1.29 20.26
C ASP A 281 -23.71 -2.03 19.20
N LEU A 282 -23.04 -2.70 18.26
CA LEU A 282 -23.69 -3.42 17.18
C LEU A 282 -23.85 -4.92 17.44
N VAL A 283 -22.96 -5.50 18.24
CA VAL A 283 -22.92 -6.95 18.46
C VAL A 283 -22.40 -7.28 19.86
N ASP A 284 -23.07 -8.24 20.50
CA ASP A 284 -22.58 -8.84 21.74
C ASP A 284 -21.29 -9.64 21.49
N ARG A 285 -20.24 -9.34 22.26
CA ARG A 285 -18.90 -9.92 22.10
C ARG A 285 -18.91 -11.46 22.24
N ASP A 286 -19.66 -11.99 23.18
CA ASP A 286 -19.72 -13.44 23.42
C ASP A 286 -20.42 -14.16 22.28
N THR A 287 -21.51 -13.62 21.79
CA THR A 287 -22.25 -14.12 20.63
C THR A 287 -21.40 -14.10 19.37
N PHE A 288 -20.67 -12.99 19.14
CA PHE A 288 -19.76 -12.87 18.00
C PHE A 288 -18.63 -13.90 18.08
N PHE A 289 -17.96 -13.98 19.23
CA PHE A 289 -16.84 -14.89 19.44
C PHE A 289 -17.27 -16.35 19.30
N GLY A 290 -18.38 -16.74 19.90
CA GLY A 290 -18.94 -18.10 19.81
C GLY A 290 -19.28 -18.49 18.38
N THR A 291 -19.98 -17.60 17.65
CA THR A 291 -20.32 -17.81 16.23
C THR A 291 -19.07 -17.96 15.36
N ALA A 292 -18.09 -17.11 15.58
CA ALA A 292 -16.83 -17.18 14.83
C ALA A 292 -16.05 -18.47 15.11
N CYS A 293 -15.95 -18.89 16.37
CA CYS A 293 -15.31 -20.16 16.76
C CYS A 293 -16.01 -21.36 16.09
N TYR A 294 -17.32 -21.37 16.04
CA TYR A 294 -18.10 -22.41 15.36
C TYR A 294 -17.82 -22.42 13.84
N ASN A 295 -17.88 -21.27 13.19
CA ASN A 295 -17.59 -21.13 11.77
C ASN A 295 -16.16 -21.54 11.41
N ILE A 296 -15.17 -21.15 12.23
CA ILE A 296 -13.77 -21.53 12.10
C ILE A 296 -13.62 -23.04 12.19
N ALA A 297 -14.20 -23.68 13.21
CA ALA A 297 -14.11 -25.12 13.40
C ALA A 297 -14.64 -25.88 12.18
N ARG A 298 -15.82 -25.50 11.66
CA ARG A 298 -16.40 -26.08 10.44
C ARG A 298 -15.52 -25.89 9.19
N ALA A 299 -14.98 -24.69 9.01
CA ALA A 299 -14.17 -24.38 7.85
C ALA A 299 -12.82 -25.12 7.87
N VAL A 300 -12.19 -25.22 9.04
CA VAL A 300 -10.89 -25.89 9.23
C VAL A 300 -10.99 -27.41 9.07
N GLN A 301 -12.09 -28.03 9.50
CA GLN A 301 -12.32 -29.47 9.32
C GLN A 301 -12.28 -29.92 7.85
N ARG A 302 -12.71 -29.06 6.94
CA ARG A 302 -12.76 -29.32 5.50
C ARG A 302 -11.42 -29.08 4.80
N ALA A 303 -10.43 -28.51 5.50
CA ALA A 303 -9.17 -28.10 4.91
C ALA A 303 -8.06 -29.14 5.13
N GLY A 304 -7.56 -29.74 4.04
CA GLY A 304 -6.59 -30.85 4.09
C GLY A 304 -5.16 -30.46 4.43
N THR A 305 -4.74 -29.19 4.25
CA THR A 305 -3.36 -28.75 4.47
C THR A 305 -3.25 -27.65 5.51
N PRO A 306 -2.12 -27.49 6.22
CA PRO A 306 -1.93 -26.42 7.18
C PRO A 306 -2.15 -25.00 6.58
N ARG A 307 -1.76 -24.78 5.33
CA ARG A 307 -1.99 -23.53 4.61
C ARG A 307 -3.49 -23.32 4.32
N ALA A 308 -4.18 -24.36 3.87
CA ALA A 308 -5.62 -24.30 3.62
C ALA A 308 -6.41 -24.06 4.91
N ARG A 309 -6.01 -24.67 6.05
CA ARG A 309 -6.60 -24.43 7.36
C ARG A 309 -6.52 -22.95 7.78
N ARG A 310 -5.33 -22.34 7.64
CA ARG A 310 -5.16 -20.90 7.95
C ARG A 310 -5.97 -20.00 7.04
N LEU A 311 -6.10 -20.35 5.75
CA LEU A 311 -6.97 -19.60 4.84
C LEU A 311 -8.44 -19.74 5.22
N ALA A 312 -8.88 -20.95 5.56
CA ALA A 312 -10.23 -21.23 6.00
C ALA A 312 -10.58 -20.50 7.31
N GLU A 313 -9.67 -20.48 8.28
CA GLU A 313 -9.80 -19.70 9.52
C GLU A 313 -9.99 -18.20 9.23
N ARG A 314 -9.13 -17.61 8.39
CA ARG A 314 -9.25 -16.19 8.02
C ARG A 314 -10.56 -15.88 7.31
N GLU A 315 -10.94 -16.72 6.37
CA GLU A 315 -12.19 -16.53 5.62
C GLU A 315 -13.40 -16.64 6.53
N ALA A 316 -13.43 -17.60 7.43
CA ALA A 316 -14.50 -17.76 8.41
C ALA A 316 -14.63 -16.55 9.34
N ILE A 317 -13.51 -15.95 9.76
CA ILE A 317 -13.53 -14.70 10.55
C ILE A 317 -14.16 -13.57 9.73
N TYR A 318 -13.73 -13.37 8.48
CA TYR A 318 -14.28 -12.33 7.62
C TYR A 318 -15.78 -12.57 7.30
N GLU A 319 -16.19 -13.82 7.05
CA GLU A 319 -17.60 -14.18 6.84
C GLU A 319 -18.43 -13.85 8.06
N THR A 320 -17.93 -14.17 9.26
CA THR A 320 -18.60 -13.82 10.51
C THR A 320 -18.70 -12.32 10.70
N MET A 321 -17.61 -11.57 10.47
CA MET A 321 -17.65 -10.10 10.54
C MET A 321 -18.67 -9.50 9.56
N GLU A 322 -18.78 -10.06 8.36
CA GLU A 322 -19.72 -9.60 7.34
C GLU A 322 -21.17 -9.96 7.72
N GLN A 323 -21.40 -11.16 8.28
CA GLN A 323 -22.69 -11.60 8.81
C GLN A 323 -23.22 -10.66 9.89
N PHE A 324 -22.34 -10.15 10.75
CA PHE A 324 -22.69 -9.19 11.81
C PHE A 324 -22.66 -7.72 11.36
N GLY A 325 -22.45 -7.45 10.05
CA GLY A 325 -22.45 -6.09 9.51
C GLY A 325 -21.24 -5.24 9.93
N LEU A 326 -20.17 -5.87 10.47
CA LEU A 326 -18.95 -5.17 10.91
C LEU A 326 -18.03 -4.82 9.76
N ILE A 327 -18.13 -5.54 8.64
CA ILE A 327 -17.36 -5.27 7.42
C ILE A 327 -18.26 -5.38 6.19
N ARG A 328 -17.75 -4.79 5.10
CA ARG A 328 -18.26 -4.98 3.74
C ARG A 328 -17.14 -5.45 2.84
N ARG A 329 -17.36 -6.53 2.09
CA ARG A 329 -16.41 -7.04 1.12
C ARG A 329 -16.90 -6.78 -0.30
N THR A 330 -16.05 -6.17 -1.12
CA THR A 330 -16.34 -5.95 -2.54
C THR A 330 -15.29 -6.66 -3.38
N ARG A 331 -15.72 -7.40 -4.40
CA ARG A 331 -14.85 -8.00 -5.41
C ARG A 331 -14.76 -7.07 -6.62
N GLY A 332 -13.55 -6.93 -7.16
CA GLY A 332 -13.30 -6.02 -8.26
C GLY A 332 -13.00 -4.60 -7.75
N GLY A 333 -12.14 -3.87 -8.48
CA GLY A 333 -11.84 -2.49 -8.14
C GLY A 333 -13.14 -1.69 -8.13
N VAL A 334 -13.49 -1.12 -6.99
CA VAL A 334 -14.49 -0.06 -6.94
C VAL A 334 -14.04 0.99 -7.97
N PRO A 335 -14.85 1.31 -9.00
CA PRO A 335 -14.52 2.43 -9.84
C PRO A 335 -14.29 3.61 -8.92
N ARG A 336 -13.18 4.30 -9.07
CA ARG A 336 -12.98 5.60 -8.43
C ARG A 336 -14.07 6.54 -8.96
N ARG A 337 -15.26 6.45 -8.40
CA ARG A 337 -16.23 7.53 -8.53
C ARG A 337 -15.58 8.71 -7.85
N ALA A 338 -15.24 9.71 -8.66
CA ALA A 338 -15.01 11.04 -8.16
C ALA A 338 -16.20 11.34 -7.24
N ILE A 339 -15.94 11.45 -5.95
CA ILE A 339 -16.93 11.99 -5.01
C ILE A 339 -17.11 13.41 -5.49
N LYS A 340 -18.21 13.67 -6.21
CA LYS A 340 -18.68 15.03 -6.42
C LYS A 340 -18.95 15.55 -5.01
N CYS A 341 -18.13 16.49 -4.54
CA CYS A 341 -18.51 17.35 -3.44
C CYS A 341 -19.79 18.05 -3.87
N GLU A 342 -20.93 17.55 -3.43
CA GLU A 342 -22.13 18.38 -3.36
C GLU A 342 -21.85 19.41 -2.28
N THR A 343 -21.51 20.59 -2.72
CA THR A 343 -21.47 21.82 -1.91
C THR A 343 -22.89 22.02 -1.41
N VAL A 344 -23.13 21.66 -0.15
CA VAL A 344 -24.33 22.11 0.55
C VAL A 344 -24.06 23.57 0.88
N LEU A 345 -24.79 24.45 0.19
CA LEU A 345 -24.92 25.86 0.52
C LEU A 345 -25.63 26.05 1.87
#